data_73d4bdd61c207defe6540687a5af9ff7
#
_entry.id   73d4bdd61c207defe6540687a5af9ff7
#
_cell.length_a   1.000
_cell.length_b   1.000
_cell.length_c   1.000
_cell.angle_alpha   90.00
_cell.angle_beta   90.00
_cell.angle_gamma   90.00
#
_symmetry.space_group_name_H-M   'P 1'
#
loop_
_entity.id
_entity.type
_entity.pdbx_description
1 polymer ?
#
loop_
_entity_poly.entity_id
_entity_poly.type
_entity_poly.pdbx_seq_one_letter_code
_entity_poly.pdbx_strand_id
1 'polypeptide(L)'
;MPKFILLVLIVLLYPINSSNSHSGRTNAEGCHNQTSNGSYHCHSSKSNSNRSFKSQDQIRVVDGDTIHIGEKKIRFSGIDTPEIKQTCIKDSQIVYCGVIAQKILKEKISDQQVVCVEESKPDKYQRVLAECFVNNESLSKYMVRNGYAFASKLY
;
A
#
# COMPACT_ATOMS: atom_id res chain seq x y z
N MET A 1 22.11 -21.51 63.51
CA MET A 1 20.69 -21.27 63.30
C MET A 1 20.48 -20.95 61.83
N PRO A 2 19.98 -21.86 61.00
CA PRO A 2 19.75 -21.56 59.59
C PRO A 2 18.41 -20.85 59.37
N LYS A 3 18.45 -19.73 58.66
CA LYS A 3 17.25 -18.96 58.27
C LYS A 3 16.58 -19.67 57.08
N PHE A 4 15.35 -20.15 57.27
CA PHE A 4 14.49 -20.67 56.20
C PHE A 4 14.01 -19.49 55.36
N ILE A 5 14.42 -19.46 54.07
CA ILE A 5 13.86 -18.56 53.07
C ILE A 5 12.65 -19.23 52.47
N LEU A 6 11.45 -18.71 52.79
CA LEU A 6 10.19 -19.15 52.24
C LEU A 6 10.03 -18.58 50.82
N LEU A 7 10.23 -19.43 49.82
CA LEU A 7 10.08 -19.07 48.43
C LEU A 7 8.60 -19.15 48.04
N VAL A 8 7.90 -18.00 48.03
CA VAL A 8 6.52 -17.90 47.58
C VAL A 8 6.46 -17.97 46.07
N LEU A 9 5.99 -19.09 45.54
CA LEU A 9 5.74 -19.33 44.13
C LEU A 9 4.43 -18.64 43.73
N ILE A 10 4.52 -17.42 43.17
CA ILE A 10 3.35 -16.76 42.59
C ILE A 10 3.11 -17.38 41.20
N VAL A 11 2.16 -18.30 41.17
CA VAL A 11 1.62 -18.80 39.87
C VAL A 11 0.71 -17.74 39.30
N LEU A 12 1.21 -16.99 38.35
CA LEU A 12 0.39 -16.07 37.53
C LEU A 12 -0.55 -16.90 36.66
N LEU A 13 -1.81 -16.99 37.07
CA LEU A 13 -2.91 -17.51 36.26
C LEU A 13 -3.17 -16.51 35.11
N TYR A 14 -2.53 -16.74 33.96
CA TYR A 14 -2.94 -16.08 32.73
C TYR A 14 -4.25 -16.72 32.25
N PRO A 15 -5.29 -15.93 31.95
CA PRO A 15 -6.49 -16.48 31.32
C PRO A 15 -6.09 -16.95 29.89
N ILE A 16 -6.18 -18.24 29.67
CA ILE A 16 -6.05 -18.83 28.35
C ILE A 16 -7.33 -18.44 27.61
N ASN A 17 -7.24 -17.40 26.74
CA ASN A 17 -8.29 -17.13 25.78
C ASN A 17 -8.37 -18.30 24.80
N SER A 18 -9.29 -19.22 25.05
CA SER A 18 -9.63 -20.26 24.10
C SER A 18 -10.27 -19.61 22.85
N SER A 19 -9.50 -19.48 21.77
CA SER A 19 -10.05 -19.17 20.45
C SER A 19 -10.93 -20.35 20.02
N ASN A 20 -12.25 -20.15 20.06
CA ASN A 20 -13.23 -21.09 19.53
C ASN A 20 -13.07 -21.15 18.00
N SER A 21 -12.23 -22.07 17.54
CA SER A 21 -12.14 -22.44 16.12
C SER A 21 -13.23 -23.49 15.84
N HIS A 22 -14.22 -23.14 15.04
CA HIS A 22 -15.25 -24.07 14.58
C HIS A 22 -15.21 -24.16 13.07
N SER A 23 -15.37 -25.38 12.55
CA SER A 23 -15.35 -25.68 11.13
C SER A 23 -16.70 -25.39 10.48
N GLY A 24 -16.71 -24.55 9.45
CA GLY A 24 -17.86 -24.29 8.61
C GLY A 24 -17.41 -23.77 7.23
N ARG A 25 -18.13 -24.15 6.17
CA ARG A 25 -17.89 -23.55 4.86
C ARG A 25 -18.32 -22.10 4.89
N THR A 26 -17.39 -21.20 4.61
CA THR A 26 -17.66 -19.76 4.52
C THR A 26 -18.03 -19.38 3.10
N ASN A 27 -18.86 -18.35 2.94
CA ASN A 27 -19.14 -17.71 1.65
C ASN A 27 -17.94 -16.90 1.15
N ALA A 28 -18.12 -16.20 0.04
CA ALA A 28 -17.04 -15.39 -0.58
C ALA A 28 -16.53 -14.26 0.33
N GLU A 29 -17.33 -13.82 1.30
CA GLU A 29 -17.00 -12.80 2.30
C GLU A 29 -16.34 -13.37 3.57
N GLY A 30 -16.18 -14.71 3.64
CA GLY A 30 -15.62 -15.39 4.82
C GLY A 30 -16.61 -15.56 5.95
N CYS A 31 -17.91 -15.47 5.69
CA CYS A 31 -19.00 -15.56 6.66
C CYS A 31 -19.77 -16.87 6.55
N HIS A 32 -20.34 -17.34 7.65
CA HIS A 32 -21.23 -18.50 7.67
C HIS A 32 -22.25 -18.46 8.82
N ASN A 33 -23.28 -19.33 8.72
CA ASN A 33 -24.16 -19.59 9.83
C ASN A 33 -23.54 -20.63 10.76
N GLN A 34 -23.47 -20.34 12.04
CA GLN A 34 -23.05 -21.29 13.05
C GLN A 34 -24.17 -22.28 13.32
N THR A 35 -23.92 -23.57 13.07
CA THR A 35 -24.94 -24.63 13.19
C THR A 35 -25.40 -24.88 14.62
N SER A 36 -24.61 -24.53 15.63
CA SER A 36 -24.90 -24.75 17.02
C SER A 36 -25.92 -23.78 17.63
N ASN A 37 -25.99 -22.55 17.15
CA ASN A 37 -26.86 -21.49 17.67
C ASN A 37 -27.59 -20.66 16.61
N GLY A 38 -27.39 -20.97 15.31
CA GLY A 38 -28.00 -20.27 14.19
C GLY A 38 -27.50 -18.83 13.95
N SER A 39 -26.44 -18.39 14.66
CA SER A 39 -25.92 -17.03 14.48
C SER A 39 -25.09 -16.92 13.17
N TYR A 40 -25.32 -15.87 12.41
CA TYR A 40 -24.49 -15.53 11.26
C TYR A 40 -23.30 -14.71 11.72
N HIS A 41 -22.07 -15.16 11.42
CA HIS A 41 -20.85 -14.42 11.78
C HIS A 41 -19.72 -14.68 10.76
N CYS A 42 -18.71 -13.82 10.79
CA CYS A 42 -17.59 -13.83 9.88
C CYS A 42 -16.29 -14.08 10.63
N HIS A 43 -15.48 -15.04 10.17
CA HIS A 43 -14.16 -15.36 10.77
C HIS A 43 -13.01 -14.54 10.21
N SER A 44 -13.16 -14.06 9.01
CA SER A 44 -12.30 -13.08 8.42
C SER A 44 -13.18 -12.01 7.83
N SER A 45 -13.14 -10.83 8.42
CA SER A 45 -13.24 -9.70 7.55
C SER A 45 -12.18 -9.95 6.49
N LYS A 46 -12.57 -10.20 5.21
CA LYS A 46 -11.77 -9.68 4.13
C LYS A 46 -11.83 -8.18 4.34
N SER A 47 -11.04 -7.69 5.32
CA SER A 47 -10.63 -6.32 5.24
C SER A 47 -10.16 -6.21 3.79
N ASN A 48 -10.71 -5.28 3.02
CA ASN A 48 -9.95 -4.64 1.97
C ASN A 48 -8.69 -4.17 2.71
N SER A 49 -7.76 -5.10 2.88
CA SER A 49 -6.47 -4.77 3.38
C SER A 49 -5.87 -3.98 2.24
N ASN A 50 -6.01 -2.67 2.34
CA ASN A 50 -5.13 -1.76 1.66
C ASN A 50 -3.74 -2.25 2.01
N ARG A 51 -3.19 -3.16 1.16
CA ARG A 51 -1.85 -3.68 1.37
C ARG A 51 -0.93 -2.48 1.25
N SER A 52 -0.43 -2.01 2.38
CA SER A 52 0.59 -0.97 2.39
C SER A 52 1.95 -1.65 2.32
N PHE A 53 2.77 -1.21 1.39
CA PHE A 53 4.17 -1.60 1.33
C PHE A 53 5.01 -0.49 1.91
N LYS A 54 5.96 -0.86 2.76
CA LYS A 54 7.07 -0.01 3.13
C LYS A 54 8.27 -0.53 2.38
N SER A 55 8.83 0.24 1.46
CA SER A 55 10.03 -0.21 0.77
C SER A 55 11.27 0.11 1.59
N GLN A 56 11.98 -0.94 1.99
CA GLN A 56 13.42 -0.91 2.18
C GLN A 56 14.13 -1.40 0.90
N ASP A 57 13.35 -1.81 -0.10
CA ASP A 57 13.85 -2.31 -1.37
C ASP A 57 14.21 -1.14 -2.30
N GLN A 58 15.10 -1.42 -3.24
CA GLN A 58 15.51 -0.44 -4.22
C GLN A 58 14.32 0.00 -5.08
N ILE A 59 13.99 1.30 -5.04
CA ILE A 59 12.93 1.90 -5.85
C ILE A 59 13.51 2.33 -7.20
N ARG A 60 12.90 1.87 -8.28
CA ARG A 60 13.22 2.31 -9.63
C ARG A 60 12.06 3.12 -10.22
N VAL A 61 12.28 4.40 -10.48
CA VAL A 61 11.30 5.25 -11.17
C VAL A 61 11.36 4.96 -12.68
N VAL A 62 10.23 4.59 -13.24
CA VAL A 62 10.07 4.29 -14.67
C VAL A 62 9.74 5.57 -15.44
N ASP A 63 8.71 6.28 -15.00
CA ASP A 63 8.24 7.56 -15.54
C ASP A 63 7.65 8.42 -14.40
N GLY A 64 6.85 9.44 -14.71
CA GLY A 64 6.29 10.34 -13.70
C GLY A 64 5.17 9.77 -12.83
N ASP A 65 4.60 8.62 -13.19
CA ASP A 65 3.50 7.99 -12.46
C ASP A 65 3.68 6.49 -12.23
N THR A 66 4.83 5.94 -12.59
CA THR A 66 5.12 4.51 -12.49
C THR A 66 6.46 4.26 -11.81
N ILE A 67 6.44 3.46 -10.75
CA ILE A 67 7.64 3.01 -10.05
C ILE A 67 7.69 1.48 -9.95
N HIS A 68 8.88 0.94 -9.77
CA HIS A 68 9.06 -0.45 -9.33
C HIS A 68 9.60 -0.45 -7.91
N ILE A 69 9.03 -1.31 -7.06
CA ILE A 69 9.53 -1.64 -5.73
C ILE A 69 9.85 -3.13 -5.73
N GLY A 70 11.11 -3.48 -5.82
CA GLY A 70 11.52 -4.84 -6.13
C GLY A 70 10.93 -5.29 -7.48
N GLU A 71 10.21 -6.41 -7.51
CA GLU A 71 9.54 -6.91 -8.73
C GLU A 71 8.17 -6.30 -9.01
N LYS A 72 7.59 -5.58 -8.04
CA LYS A 72 6.25 -5.00 -8.19
C LYS A 72 6.29 -3.75 -9.06
N LYS A 73 5.47 -3.75 -10.10
CA LYS A 73 5.21 -2.57 -10.94
C LYS A 73 4.01 -1.83 -10.38
N ILE A 74 4.19 -0.60 -9.95
CA ILE A 74 3.18 0.23 -9.32
C ILE A 74 2.90 1.44 -10.19
N ARG A 75 1.63 1.63 -10.57
CA ARG A 75 1.14 2.85 -11.24
C ARG A 75 0.36 3.67 -10.22
N PHE A 76 0.67 4.96 -10.17
CA PHE A 76 -0.03 5.87 -9.26
C PHE A 76 -1.46 6.10 -9.71
N SER A 77 -2.39 5.99 -8.76
CA SER A 77 -3.81 6.18 -8.99
C SER A 77 -4.17 7.63 -9.25
N GLY A 78 -5.17 7.83 -10.09
CA GLY A 78 -5.83 9.13 -10.28
C GLY A 78 -5.01 10.18 -11.03
N ILE A 79 -3.87 9.82 -11.62
CA ILE A 79 -3.06 10.75 -12.42
C ILE A 79 -2.60 10.14 -13.74
N ASP A 80 -2.21 11.00 -14.65
CA ASP A 80 -1.53 10.66 -15.88
C ASP A 80 -0.39 11.64 -16.12
N THR A 81 0.80 11.13 -16.49
CA THR A 81 1.99 11.93 -16.72
C THR A 81 2.46 11.81 -18.17
N PRO A 82 3.20 12.80 -18.67
CA PRO A 82 3.82 12.67 -19.98
C PRO A 82 4.72 11.44 -20.06
N GLU A 83 4.60 10.69 -21.15
CA GLU A 83 5.48 9.55 -21.43
C GLU A 83 6.94 10.00 -21.59
N ILE A 84 7.92 9.13 -21.30
CA ILE A 84 9.35 9.48 -21.30
C ILE A 84 9.80 10.17 -22.58
N LYS A 85 9.28 9.75 -23.75
CA LYS A 85 9.64 10.33 -25.05
C LYS A 85 8.78 11.53 -25.44
N GLN A 86 7.79 11.88 -24.65
CA GLN A 86 6.88 12.98 -24.96
C GLN A 86 7.58 14.31 -24.76
N THR A 87 7.37 15.19 -25.74
CA THR A 87 7.86 16.57 -25.71
C THR A 87 6.71 17.55 -25.49
N CYS A 88 7.04 18.69 -24.91
CA CYS A 88 6.14 19.81 -24.65
C CYS A 88 6.83 21.12 -25.07
N ILE A 89 6.05 22.17 -25.22
CA ILE A 89 6.59 23.53 -25.43
C ILE A 89 6.60 24.24 -24.06
N LYS A 90 7.76 24.68 -23.63
CA LYS A 90 7.97 25.53 -22.45
C LYS A 90 8.82 26.73 -22.85
N ASP A 91 8.32 27.92 -22.58
CA ASP A 91 9.02 29.19 -22.91
C ASP A 91 9.49 29.23 -24.35
N SER A 92 8.61 28.82 -25.31
CA SER A 92 8.87 28.70 -26.73
C SER A 92 9.96 27.70 -27.13
N GLN A 93 10.42 26.85 -26.23
CA GLN A 93 11.38 25.79 -26.45
C GLN A 93 10.75 24.39 -26.33
N ILE A 94 11.22 23.47 -27.16
CA ILE A 94 10.81 22.05 -27.06
C ILE A 94 11.61 21.41 -25.91
N VAL A 95 10.90 20.83 -24.93
CA VAL A 95 11.50 20.11 -23.79
C VAL A 95 10.91 18.70 -23.70
N TYR A 96 11.68 17.75 -23.18
CA TYR A 96 11.23 16.39 -22.89
C TYR A 96 10.47 16.35 -21.54
N CYS A 97 9.17 16.65 -21.58
CA CYS A 97 8.38 16.76 -20.36
C CYS A 97 8.24 15.44 -19.60
N GLY A 98 8.24 14.28 -20.27
CA GLY A 98 8.24 12.99 -19.61
C GLY A 98 9.52 12.73 -18.81
N VAL A 99 10.69 13.11 -19.36
CA VAL A 99 11.97 13.03 -18.64
C VAL A 99 11.99 13.97 -17.44
N ILE A 100 11.42 15.16 -17.59
CA ILE A 100 11.31 16.12 -16.49
C ILE A 100 10.41 15.56 -15.38
N ALA A 101 9.23 15.02 -15.70
CA ALA A 101 8.34 14.42 -14.73
C ALA A 101 9.01 13.26 -13.98
N GLN A 102 9.70 12.36 -14.70
CA GLN A 102 10.47 11.28 -14.10
C GLN A 102 11.55 11.80 -13.12
N LYS A 103 12.30 12.83 -13.54
CA LYS A 103 13.36 13.42 -12.71
C LYS A 103 12.79 14.01 -11.42
N ILE A 104 11.71 14.77 -11.50
CA ILE A 104 11.03 15.37 -10.35
C ILE A 104 10.54 14.30 -9.37
N LEU A 105 9.96 13.21 -9.89
CA LEU A 105 9.56 12.11 -9.03
C LEU A 105 10.77 11.44 -8.37
N LYS A 106 11.87 11.21 -9.10
CA LYS A 106 13.10 10.66 -8.52
C LYS A 106 13.64 11.54 -7.39
N GLU A 107 13.67 12.86 -7.59
CA GLU A 107 14.12 13.81 -6.57
C GLU A 107 13.21 13.79 -5.35
N LYS A 108 11.89 13.71 -5.55
CA LYS A 108 10.91 13.66 -4.46
C LYS A 108 11.04 12.43 -3.58
N ILE A 109 11.36 11.26 -4.17
CA ILE A 109 11.48 10.00 -3.44
C ILE A 109 12.92 9.65 -3.03
N SER A 110 13.92 10.44 -3.45
CA SER A 110 15.32 10.19 -3.11
C SER A 110 15.51 10.08 -1.61
N ASP A 111 16.17 9.00 -1.17
CA ASP A 111 16.48 8.71 0.24
C ASP A 111 15.27 8.71 1.21
N GLN A 112 14.06 8.68 0.66
CA GLN A 112 12.83 8.68 1.44
C GLN A 112 12.16 7.31 1.41
N GLN A 113 11.47 6.99 2.51
CA GLN A 113 10.61 5.81 2.55
C GLN A 113 9.32 6.09 1.76
N VAL A 114 9.02 5.25 0.77
CA VAL A 114 7.75 5.28 0.03
C VAL A 114 6.80 4.26 0.64
N VAL A 115 5.59 4.69 0.95
CA VAL A 115 4.49 3.82 1.41
C VAL A 115 3.38 3.87 0.38
N CYS A 116 3.00 2.73 -0.17
CA CYS A 116 1.92 2.64 -1.15
C CYS A 116 0.73 1.87 -0.59
N VAL A 117 -0.47 2.39 -0.85
CA VAL A 117 -1.75 1.76 -0.52
C VAL A 117 -2.36 1.24 -1.81
N GLU A 118 -2.42 -0.09 -1.96
CA GLU A 118 -2.94 -0.74 -3.16
C GLU A 118 -4.45 -0.52 -3.31
N GLU A 119 -4.91 -0.33 -4.54
CA GLU A 119 -6.31 -0.46 -4.90
C GLU A 119 -6.68 -1.94 -5.13
N SER A 120 -7.99 -2.21 -5.18
CA SER A 120 -8.51 -3.59 -5.18
C SER A 120 -8.18 -4.40 -6.44
N LYS A 121 -7.86 -3.74 -7.57
CA LYS A 121 -7.62 -4.42 -8.85
C LYS A 121 -6.42 -3.83 -9.57
N PRO A 122 -5.57 -4.68 -10.20
CA PRO A 122 -4.52 -4.20 -11.11
C PRO A 122 -5.14 -3.60 -12.38
N ASP A 123 -4.35 -2.82 -13.11
CA ASP A 123 -4.74 -2.32 -14.41
C ASP A 123 -4.66 -3.42 -15.50
N LYS A 124 -5.05 -3.06 -16.73
CA LYS A 124 -5.01 -3.99 -17.88
C LYS A 124 -3.61 -4.49 -18.27
N TYR A 125 -2.57 -3.84 -17.76
CA TYR A 125 -1.16 -4.24 -17.96
C TYR A 125 -0.58 -4.98 -16.75
N GLN A 126 -1.42 -5.42 -15.82
CA GLN A 126 -1.03 -6.12 -14.59
C GLN A 126 -0.14 -5.26 -13.67
N ARG A 127 -0.21 -3.93 -13.75
CA ARG A 127 0.41 -3.05 -12.78
C ARG A 127 -0.50 -2.89 -11.58
N VAL A 128 0.08 -2.86 -10.39
CA VAL A 128 -0.65 -2.56 -9.16
C VAL A 128 -1.04 -1.07 -9.18
N LEU A 129 -2.33 -0.77 -9.13
CA LEU A 129 -2.80 0.58 -8.92
C LEU A 129 -2.68 0.91 -7.43
N ALA A 130 -2.02 2.01 -7.11
CA ALA A 130 -1.84 2.41 -5.72
C ALA A 130 -1.72 3.93 -5.55
N GLU A 131 -2.16 4.42 -4.40
CA GLU A 131 -1.78 5.74 -3.93
C GLU A 131 -0.51 5.63 -3.09
N CYS A 132 0.56 6.31 -3.49
CA CYS A 132 1.85 6.27 -2.84
C CYS A 132 2.17 7.58 -2.14
N PHE A 133 2.89 7.47 -1.02
CA PHE A 133 3.17 8.59 -0.11
C PHE A 133 4.65 8.64 0.26
N VAL A 134 5.16 9.84 0.42
CA VAL A 134 6.44 10.16 1.05
C VAL A 134 6.17 11.18 2.15
N ASN A 135 6.58 10.89 3.39
CA ASN A 135 6.35 11.77 4.55
C ASN A 135 4.87 12.19 4.69
N ASN A 136 3.93 11.27 4.48
CA ASN A 136 2.48 11.47 4.47
C ASN A 136 1.95 12.37 3.34
N GLU A 137 2.78 12.83 2.41
CA GLU A 137 2.35 13.55 1.22
C GLU A 137 2.11 12.58 0.07
N SER A 138 0.93 12.63 -0.55
CA SER A 138 0.58 11.85 -1.74
C SER A 138 1.45 12.26 -2.93
N LEU A 139 2.12 11.29 -3.55
CA LEU A 139 2.94 11.51 -4.74
C LEU A 139 2.08 11.93 -5.94
N SER A 140 0.88 11.36 -6.08
CA SER A 140 -0.08 11.78 -7.12
C SER A 140 -0.44 13.26 -6.98
N LYS A 141 -0.82 13.70 -5.79
CA LYS A 141 -1.14 15.11 -5.52
C LYS A 141 0.06 16.02 -5.70
N TYR A 142 1.24 15.57 -5.29
CA TYR A 142 2.49 16.31 -5.47
C TYR A 142 2.76 16.57 -6.97
N MET A 143 2.67 15.54 -7.82
CA MET A 143 2.92 15.65 -9.25
C MET A 143 1.92 16.57 -9.95
N VAL A 144 0.62 16.45 -9.62
CA VAL A 144 -0.43 17.33 -10.19
C VAL A 144 -0.25 18.79 -9.74
N ARG A 145 -0.04 19.02 -8.45
CA ARG A 145 0.10 20.38 -7.89
C ARG A 145 1.29 21.14 -8.48
N ASN A 146 2.35 20.43 -8.81
CA ASN A 146 3.54 21.02 -9.41
C ASN A 146 3.53 21.05 -10.96
N GLY A 147 2.40 20.64 -11.58
CA GLY A 147 2.21 20.71 -13.03
C GLY A 147 2.95 19.63 -13.85
N TYR A 148 3.33 18.51 -13.21
CA TYR A 148 4.01 17.39 -13.87
C TYR A 148 3.08 16.23 -14.21
N ALA A 149 1.82 16.32 -13.81
CA ALA A 149 0.78 15.32 -14.09
C ALA A 149 -0.58 15.99 -14.28
N PHE A 150 -1.47 15.31 -14.98
CA PHE A 150 -2.87 15.65 -15.07
C PHE A 150 -3.66 14.77 -14.08
N ALA A 151 -4.68 15.35 -13.42
CA ALA A 151 -5.64 14.55 -12.69
C ALA A 151 -6.49 13.75 -13.68
N SER A 152 -6.53 12.44 -13.53
CA SER A 152 -7.28 11.53 -14.40
C SER A 152 -8.40 10.89 -13.58
N LYS A 153 -9.64 11.00 -14.07
CA LYS A 153 -10.74 10.17 -13.59
C LYS A 153 -10.60 8.82 -14.27
N LEU A 154 -9.66 8.04 -13.82
CA LEU A 154 -9.50 6.74 -14.39
C LEU A 154 -10.26 5.72 -13.57
N TYR A 155 -11.11 5.11 -14.27
CA TYR A 155 -11.48 3.71 -14.43
C TYR A 155 -12.69 3.34 -13.71
#